data_6553d1d896a0c21d82c768dfad9b52a1
#
_entry.id   6553d1d896a0c21d82c768dfad9b52a1
#
_cell.length_a   1.000
_cell.length_b   1.000
_cell.length_c   1.000
_cell.angle_alpha   90.00
_cell.angle_beta   90.00
_cell.angle_gamma   90.00
#
_symmetry.space_group_name_H-M   'P 1'
#
loop_
_entity.id
_entity.type
_entity.pdbx_description
1 polymer ?
#
loop_
_entity_poly.entity_id
_entity_poly.type
_entity_poly.pdbx_seq_one_letter_code
_entity_poly.pdbx_strand_id
1 'polypeptide(L)'
;YGDTSGYSYDLGPNGYNAAFATGGYPYTSPVGYFAPNGYGLYDMAGNVWEWCWDRYDAYPNSVGSPYEGGTDPRGPTSNLFIEHVTRGDWWSDSANHARCAYRNSLNPDLANYSIGFRCVRML
;
A
#
# COMPACT_ATOMS: atom_id res chain seq x y z
N TYR A 1 12.84 -0.67 4.61
CA TYR A 1 11.88 -0.23 5.64
C TYR A 1 12.60 0.48 6.76
N GLY A 2 12.00 1.52 7.34
CA GLY A 2 12.61 2.55 8.16
C GLY A 2 13.12 2.20 9.55
N ASP A 3 13.23 0.94 9.94
CA ASP A 3 13.83 0.54 11.21
C ASP A 3 14.75 -0.66 11.05
N THR A 4 16.05 -0.40 11.05
CA THR A 4 17.09 -1.42 10.89
C THR A 4 17.33 -2.27 12.12
N SER A 5 16.74 -1.94 13.26
CA SER A 5 17.20 -2.48 14.55
C SER A 5 16.68 -3.89 14.88
N GLY A 6 15.83 -4.48 14.06
CA GLY A 6 15.16 -5.71 14.47
C GLY A 6 15.09 -6.86 13.47
N TYR A 7 15.41 -6.63 12.19
CA TYR A 7 15.11 -7.62 11.16
C TYR A 7 16.28 -7.88 10.21
N SER A 8 16.69 -9.13 10.10
CA SER A 8 17.81 -9.56 9.26
C SER A 8 17.61 -9.34 7.75
N TYR A 9 16.40 -9.04 7.32
CA TYR A 9 16.06 -8.72 5.93
C TYR A 9 16.16 -7.23 5.61
N ASP A 10 16.31 -6.38 6.60
CA ASP A 10 16.51 -4.96 6.42
C ASP A 10 18.00 -4.66 6.24
N LEU A 11 18.44 -4.59 5.00
CA LEU A 11 19.84 -4.44 4.63
C LEU A 11 20.25 -3.00 4.31
N GLY A 12 19.31 -2.07 4.39
CA GLY A 12 19.56 -0.67 4.01
C GLY A 12 20.00 0.24 5.16
N PRO A 13 20.75 1.29 4.90
CA PRO A 13 21.03 2.31 5.87
C PRO A 13 19.71 3.02 6.26
N ASN A 14 19.43 3.12 7.56
CA ASN A 14 18.19 3.67 8.09
C ASN A 14 16.90 2.98 7.59
N GLY A 15 16.98 1.69 7.23
CA GLY A 15 15.83 0.92 6.77
C GLY A 15 15.46 1.08 5.32
N TYR A 16 16.20 1.84 4.55
CA TYR A 16 15.99 1.98 3.11
C TYR A 16 16.85 1.01 2.32
N ASN A 17 16.36 0.55 1.17
CA ASN A 17 17.18 -0.24 0.28
C ASN A 17 18.34 0.60 -0.25
N ALA A 18 19.59 0.15 0.00
CA ALA A 18 20.79 0.91 -0.32
C ALA A 18 20.94 1.23 -1.83
N ALA A 19 20.36 0.41 -2.71
CA ALA A 19 20.41 0.65 -4.15
C ALA A 19 19.59 1.88 -4.58
N PHE A 20 18.58 2.27 -3.80
CA PHE A 20 17.67 3.38 -4.10
C PHE A 20 17.78 4.54 -3.12
N ALA A 21 18.40 4.33 -1.96
CA ALA A 21 18.63 5.36 -0.95
C ALA A 21 19.83 6.26 -1.31
N THR A 22 19.88 6.74 -2.56
CA THR A 22 20.98 7.56 -3.08
C THR A 22 20.44 8.91 -3.54
N GLY A 23 21.10 9.98 -3.10
CA GLY A 23 20.69 11.35 -3.45
C GLY A 23 19.54 11.86 -2.56
N GLY A 24 18.58 12.47 -3.16
CA GLY A 24 17.38 13.01 -2.49
C GLY A 24 16.15 12.10 -2.62
N TYR A 25 15.12 12.37 -1.84
CA TYR A 25 13.81 11.71 -1.97
C TYR A 25 13.19 11.93 -3.36
N PRO A 26 12.34 10.99 -3.82
CA PRO A 26 11.90 9.72 -3.22
C PRO A 26 12.87 8.56 -3.45
N TYR A 27 12.87 7.56 -2.56
CA TYR A 27 13.67 6.33 -2.66
C TYR A 27 12.87 5.17 -3.28
N THR A 28 12.19 5.44 -4.37
CA THR A 28 11.39 4.45 -5.10
C THR A 28 12.26 3.61 -6.02
N SER A 29 11.87 2.35 -6.20
CA SER A 29 12.45 1.45 -7.19
C SER A 29 11.68 1.46 -8.51
N PRO A 30 12.31 1.15 -9.64
CA PRO A 30 11.58 0.84 -10.86
C PRO A 30 10.60 -0.31 -10.65
N VAL A 31 9.42 -0.22 -11.26
CA VAL A 31 8.39 -1.26 -11.19
C VAL A 31 8.96 -2.61 -11.67
N GLY A 32 8.73 -3.67 -10.89
CA GLY A 32 9.21 -5.01 -11.22
C GLY A 32 10.71 -5.23 -11.00
N TYR A 33 11.39 -4.34 -10.31
CA TYR A 33 12.83 -4.50 -10.02
C TYR A 33 13.09 -5.70 -9.09
N PHE A 34 12.26 -5.90 -8.09
CA PHE A 34 12.37 -7.04 -7.18
C PHE A 34 11.68 -8.27 -7.75
N ALA A 35 12.12 -9.46 -7.33
CA ALA A 35 11.49 -10.71 -7.75
C ALA A 35 10.01 -10.76 -7.35
N PRO A 36 9.16 -11.38 -8.19
CA PRO A 36 7.75 -11.55 -7.87
C PRO A 36 7.56 -12.48 -6.67
N ASN A 37 6.42 -12.37 -6.01
CA ASN A 37 6.00 -13.32 -4.99
C ASN A 37 5.57 -14.66 -5.62
N GLY A 38 5.17 -15.63 -4.77
CA GLY A 38 4.74 -16.97 -5.22
C GLY A 38 3.52 -17.00 -6.16
N TYR A 39 2.82 -15.88 -6.32
CA TYR A 39 1.70 -15.71 -7.25
C TYR A 39 2.10 -14.95 -8.53
N GLY A 40 3.37 -14.66 -8.72
CA GLY A 40 3.86 -13.89 -9.87
C GLY A 40 3.57 -12.38 -9.79
N LEU A 41 3.24 -11.86 -8.62
CA LEU A 41 2.93 -10.43 -8.41
C LEU A 41 4.16 -9.69 -7.90
N TYR A 42 4.44 -8.55 -8.51
CA TYR A 42 5.56 -7.67 -8.18
C TYR A 42 5.12 -6.54 -7.25
N ASP A 43 6.05 -6.06 -6.44
CA ASP A 43 5.94 -4.82 -5.64
C ASP A 43 4.66 -4.73 -4.78
N MET A 44 4.25 -5.87 -4.20
CA MET A 44 3.03 -5.94 -3.38
C MET A 44 3.19 -5.32 -1.98
N ALA A 45 4.41 -4.93 -1.61
CA ALA A 45 4.72 -4.29 -0.34
C ALA A 45 5.89 -3.32 -0.50
N GLY A 46 5.73 -2.10 -0.01
CA GLY A 46 6.69 -1.02 -0.14
C GLY A 46 6.60 -0.28 -1.48
N ASN A 47 7.59 0.51 -1.78
CA ASN A 47 7.70 1.39 -2.93
C ASN A 47 6.76 2.60 -2.83
N VAL A 48 5.50 2.46 -3.18
CA VAL A 48 4.47 3.50 -3.04
C VAL A 48 3.14 2.91 -2.57
N TRP A 49 2.34 3.69 -1.86
CA TRP A 49 0.95 3.35 -1.60
C TRP A 49 0.21 3.17 -2.92
N GLU A 50 -0.65 2.16 -2.99
CA GLU A 50 -1.44 1.89 -4.19
C GLU A 50 -2.92 2.11 -3.92
N TRP A 51 -3.56 2.89 -4.80
CA TRP A 51 -4.99 3.11 -4.76
C TRP A 51 -5.78 1.82 -4.94
N CYS A 52 -6.77 1.62 -4.06
CA CYS A 52 -7.83 0.65 -4.27
C CYS A 52 -9.11 1.37 -4.75
N TRP A 53 -9.96 0.63 -5.42
CA TRP A 53 -11.27 1.15 -5.84
C TRP A 53 -12.19 1.42 -4.66
N ASP A 54 -11.99 0.69 -3.56
CA ASP A 54 -12.86 0.74 -2.38
C ASP A 54 -12.79 2.07 -1.66
N ARG A 55 -13.93 2.57 -1.22
CA ARG A 55 -13.98 3.69 -0.28
C ARG A 55 -13.58 3.23 1.11
N TYR A 56 -12.96 4.13 1.86
CA TYR A 56 -12.49 3.81 3.20
C TYR A 56 -13.61 3.96 4.23
N ASP A 57 -13.70 2.96 5.12
CA ASP A 57 -14.42 3.04 6.39
C ASP A 57 -13.47 2.59 7.50
N ALA A 58 -13.40 3.36 8.57
CA ALA A 58 -12.54 3.07 9.71
C ALA A 58 -12.98 1.83 10.51
N TYR A 59 -14.24 1.40 10.34
CA TYR A 59 -14.82 0.28 11.09
C TYR A 59 -15.25 -0.88 10.17
N PRO A 60 -14.32 -1.48 9.41
CA PRO A 60 -14.66 -2.51 8.45
C PRO A 60 -15.20 -3.80 9.09
N ASN A 61 -14.96 -4.00 10.39
CA ASN A 61 -15.34 -5.19 11.13
C ASN A 61 -16.62 -5.03 11.98
N SER A 62 -17.33 -3.92 11.85
CA SER A 62 -18.61 -3.73 12.52
C SER A 62 -19.69 -4.59 11.87
N VAL A 63 -20.62 -5.09 12.68
CA VAL A 63 -21.78 -5.84 12.16
C VAL A 63 -22.53 -4.98 11.16
N GLY A 64 -22.77 -5.53 9.97
CA GLY A 64 -23.39 -4.80 8.87
C GLY A 64 -22.40 -3.88 8.11
N SER A 65 -21.11 -4.09 8.28
CA SER A 65 -20.09 -3.40 7.51
C SER A 65 -20.33 -3.55 6.01
N PRO A 66 -20.16 -2.48 5.21
CA PRO A 66 -20.29 -2.54 3.75
C PRO A 66 -19.22 -3.41 3.07
N TYR A 67 -18.28 -3.95 3.84
CA TYR A 67 -17.26 -4.90 3.38
C TYR A 67 -17.62 -6.36 3.69
N GLU A 68 -18.67 -6.59 4.49
CA GLU A 68 -19.10 -7.94 4.86
C GLU A 68 -20.09 -8.52 3.85
N GLY A 69 -19.79 -9.71 3.37
CA GLY A 69 -20.68 -10.47 2.50
C GLY A 69 -20.85 -9.83 1.13
N GLY A 70 -21.82 -10.34 0.40
CA GLY A 70 -22.15 -9.82 -0.93
C GLY A 70 -21.14 -10.23 -2.01
N THR A 71 -21.47 -9.86 -3.22
CA THR A 71 -20.63 -10.03 -4.39
C THR A 71 -19.88 -8.73 -4.65
N ASP A 72 -18.54 -8.79 -4.67
CA ASP A 72 -17.65 -7.67 -4.97
C ASP A 72 -17.91 -6.44 -4.06
N PRO A 73 -17.77 -6.56 -2.73
CA PRO A 73 -18.04 -5.46 -1.81
C PRO A 73 -17.00 -4.35 -2.01
N ARG A 74 -17.48 -3.11 -2.17
CA ARG A 74 -16.65 -1.93 -2.49
C ARG A 74 -16.61 -0.89 -1.36
N GLY A 75 -17.01 -1.29 -0.18
CA GLY A 75 -17.08 -0.39 0.97
C GLY A 75 -18.30 0.54 0.94
N PRO A 76 -18.31 1.62 1.73
CA PRO A 76 -19.46 2.50 1.89
C PRO A 76 -19.83 3.20 0.58
N THR A 77 -21.12 3.29 0.32
CA THR A 77 -21.67 3.97 -0.86
C THR A 77 -22.02 5.45 -0.59
N SER A 78 -21.97 5.85 0.67
CA SER A 78 -22.30 7.22 1.07
C SER A 78 -21.27 8.23 0.56
N ASN A 79 -21.73 9.35 0.06
CA ASN A 79 -20.87 10.48 -0.35
C ASN A 79 -20.19 11.20 0.83
N LEU A 80 -20.46 10.78 2.06
CA LEU A 80 -19.76 11.28 3.25
C LEU A 80 -18.36 10.68 3.39
N PHE A 81 -18.11 9.54 2.75
CA PHE A 81 -16.82 8.86 2.73
C PHE A 81 -16.11 9.18 1.42
N ILE A 82 -15.31 10.22 1.43
CA ILE A 82 -14.58 10.69 0.24
C ILE A 82 -13.22 10.01 0.08
N GLU A 83 -12.66 9.45 1.15
CA GLU A 83 -11.37 8.78 1.12
C GLU A 83 -11.47 7.39 0.48
N HIS A 84 -10.44 7.03 -0.24
CA HIS A 84 -10.26 5.70 -0.80
C HIS A 84 -9.19 4.93 -0.03
N VAL A 85 -9.35 3.60 -0.04
CA VAL A 85 -8.36 2.70 0.54
C VAL A 85 -7.06 2.78 -0.26
N THR A 86 -5.94 2.85 0.46
CA THR A 86 -4.62 2.60 -0.10
C THR A 86 -3.96 1.42 0.59
N ARG A 87 -3.13 0.69 -0.14
CA ARG A 87 -2.50 -0.55 0.30
C ARG A 87 -1.03 -0.59 -0.09
N GLY A 88 -0.33 -1.56 0.50
CA GLY A 88 1.02 -1.93 0.09
C GLY A 88 2.13 -1.19 0.81
N ASP A 89 1.82 -0.04 1.45
CA ASP A 89 2.86 0.78 2.09
C ASP A 89 3.75 1.55 1.09
N TRP A 90 4.62 2.41 1.57
CA TRP A 90 5.56 3.18 0.77
C TRP A 90 6.99 3.04 1.29
N TRP A 91 7.96 3.52 0.53
CA TRP A 91 9.40 3.34 0.79
C TRP A 91 9.89 3.89 2.14
N SER A 92 9.16 4.82 2.78
CA SER A 92 9.58 5.50 4.01
C SER A 92 8.78 5.11 5.26
N ASP A 93 7.95 4.08 5.19
CA ASP A 93 7.11 3.70 6.31
C ASP A 93 7.65 2.44 7.03
N SER A 94 7.00 2.04 8.11
CA SER A 94 7.40 0.88 8.90
C SER A 94 6.82 -0.42 8.32
N ALA A 95 7.52 -1.54 8.49
CA ALA A 95 7.07 -2.85 8.04
C ALA A 95 5.67 -3.26 8.57
N ASN A 96 5.20 -2.63 9.64
CA ASN A 96 3.85 -2.85 10.16
C ASN A 96 2.75 -2.44 9.19
N HIS A 97 3.00 -1.47 8.34
CA HIS A 97 2.06 -0.98 7.34
C HIS A 97 2.07 -1.82 6.05
N ALA A 98 3.15 -2.55 5.80
CA ALA A 98 3.27 -3.47 4.67
C ALA A 98 2.48 -4.78 4.82
N ARG A 99 1.84 -5.02 5.97
CA ARG A 99 1.04 -6.23 6.20
C ARG A 99 -0.16 -6.29 5.25
N CYS A 100 -0.47 -7.52 4.78
CA CYS A 100 -1.62 -7.75 3.89
C CYS A 100 -2.97 -7.29 4.47
N ALA A 101 -3.11 -7.18 5.79
CA ALA A 101 -4.34 -6.70 6.42
C ALA A 101 -4.37 -5.18 6.63
N TYR A 102 -3.22 -4.49 6.50
CA TYR A 102 -3.18 -3.05 6.76
C TYR A 102 -3.89 -2.28 5.64
N ARG A 103 -4.72 -1.34 6.03
CA ARG A 103 -5.45 -0.43 5.15
C ARG A 103 -5.15 0.99 5.61
N ASN A 104 -4.76 1.82 4.68
CA ASN A 104 -4.66 3.25 4.88
C ASN A 104 -5.76 3.95 4.08
N SER A 105 -5.99 5.22 4.33
CA SER A 105 -6.94 6.03 3.57
C SER A 105 -6.32 7.35 3.14
N LEU A 106 -6.68 7.77 1.95
CA LEU A 106 -6.27 9.07 1.41
C LEU A 106 -7.41 9.70 0.61
N ASN A 107 -7.42 11.04 0.60
CA ASN A 107 -8.31 11.78 -0.28
C ASN A 107 -7.88 11.55 -1.74
N PRO A 108 -8.80 11.17 -2.65
CA PRO A 108 -8.48 10.88 -4.04
C PRO A 108 -7.91 12.07 -4.82
N ASP A 109 -8.08 13.30 -4.33
CA ASP A 109 -7.48 14.49 -4.93
C ASP A 109 -5.96 14.61 -4.66
N LEU A 110 -5.42 13.76 -3.78
CA LEU A 110 -3.99 13.78 -3.47
C LEU A 110 -3.19 13.09 -4.57
N ALA A 111 -2.15 13.79 -5.02
CA ALA A 111 -1.12 13.23 -5.88
C ALA A 111 0.25 13.65 -5.34
N ASN A 112 1.11 12.69 -5.06
CA ASN A 112 2.46 12.94 -4.60
C ASN A 112 3.39 11.74 -4.92
N TYR A 113 4.64 11.86 -4.54
CA TYR A 113 5.69 10.87 -4.79
C TYR A 113 5.57 9.54 -3.99
N SER A 114 4.61 9.46 -3.09
CA SER A 114 4.40 8.25 -2.27
C SER A 114 3.19 7.43 -2.70
N ILE A 115 2.46 7.85 -3.73
CA ILE A 115 1.19 7.25 -4.15
C ILE A 115 1.26 6.84 -5.62
N GLY A 116 0.77 5.64 -5.90
CA GLY A 116 0.66 5.09 -7.24
C GLY A 116 -0.62 4.26 -7.41
N PHE A 117 -0.67 3.49 -8.46
CA PHE A 117 -1.78 2.58 -8.74
C PHE A 117 -1.29 1.39 -9.57
N ARG A 118 -2.05 0.31 -9.53
CA ARG A 118 -1.88 -0.79 -10.49
C ARG A 118 -3.20 -1.11 -11.18
N CYS A 119 -3.13 -1.30 -12.48
CA CYS A 119 -4.27 -1.76 -13.25
C CYS A 119 -4.49 -3.25 -13.02
N VAL A 120 -5.75 -3.65 -12.85
CA VAL A 120 -6.18 -5.04 -12.87
C VAL A 120 -7.09 -5.28 -14.07
N ARG A 121 -7.02 -6.47 -14.65
CA ARG A 121 -7.90 -6.89 -15.74
C ARG A 121 -8.66 -8.13 -15.27
N MET A 122 -9.96 -8.13 -15.42
CA MET A 122 -10.75 -9.37 -15.34
C MET A 122 -10.40 -10.27 -16.54
N LEU A 123 -10.21 -11.53 -16.26
CA LEU A 123 -10.00 -12.58 -17.26
C LEU A 123 -11.34 -13.02 -17.83
#